data_13670b806a2e784ce34065c922725dba
#
_entry.id   13670b806a2e784ce34065c922725dba
#
_cell.length_a   1.000
_cell.length_b   1.000
_cell.length_c   1.000
_cell.angle_alpha   90.00
_cell.angle_beta   90.00
_cell.angle_gamma   90.00
#
_symmetry.space_group_name_H-M   'P 1'
#
loop_
_entity.id
_entity.type
_entity.pdbx_description
1 polymer ?
#
loop_
_entity_poly.entity_id
_entity_poly.type
_entity_poly.pdbx_seq_one_letter_code
_entity_poly.pdbx_strand_id
1 'polypeptide(L)'
;MKAVAKKNLSFGSSPDNMDGLQLKITFDEDTKTAYGDFTCPDKFQGLPDTIHPGVLTTILDEIMMNINEAMNFETQTGELTIRFLQPAFVNEPLHLRGWFVKKNKKVIENRAEIENEIGKIVARGKGKYIEAEE
;
A
#
# COMPACT_ATOMS: atom_id res chain seq x y z
N MET A 1 28.87 4.35 0.76
CA MET A 1 28.50 3.31 1.76
C MET A 1 27.21 3.71 2.45
N LYS A 2 26.25 2.80 2.49
CA LYS A 2 25.02 3.07 3.21
C LYS A 2 25.29 3.07 4.73
N ALA A 3 24.68 4.00 5.44
CA ALA A 3 24.68 3.97 6.88
C ALA A 3 24.05 2.67 7.39
N VAL A 4 24.39 2.28 8.59
CA VAL A 4 23.73 1.12 9.22
C VAL A 4 22.24 1.39 9.25
N ALA A 5 21.47 0.47 8.69
CA ALA A 5 20.02 0.62 8.62
C ALA A 5 19.41 0.73 10.01
N LYS A 6 18.59 1.74 10.23
CA LYS A 6 17.79 1.83 11.44
C LYS A 6 16.73 0.74 11.38
N LYS A 7 16.28 0.29 12.55
CA LYS A 7 15.16 -0.64 12.64
C LYS A 7 13.98 -0.05 11.86
N ASN A 8 13.45 -0.82 10.92
CA ASN A 8 12.28 -0.42 10.18
C ASN A 8 11.04 -0.55 11.06
N LEU A 9 10.39 0.58 11.35
CA LEU A 9 9.15 0.64 12.10
C LEU A 9 8.03 1.23 11.26
N SER A 10 8.02 0.96 9.95
CA SER A 10 6.98 1.44 9.06
C SER A 10 5.58 1.14 9.62
N PHE A 11 4.75 2.15 9.66
CA PHE A 11 3.36 2.00 10.09
C PHE A 11 2.58 1.02 9.20
N GLY A 12 2.88 1.00 7.91
CA GLY A 12 2.16 0.18 6.96
C GLY A 12 2.60 -1.28 6.94
N SER A 13 3.89 -1.55 7.02
CA SER A 13 4.39 -2.88 6.69
C SER A 13 5.34 -3.51 7.69
N SER A 14 5.88 -2.76 8.65
CA SER A 14 6.83 -3.37 9.57
C SER A 14 6.14 -4.34 10.56
N PRO A 15 6.58 -5.60 10.64
CA PRO A 15 6.06 -6.53 11.65
C PRO A 15 6.51 -6.15 13.07
N ASP A 16 7.51 -5.28 13.18
CA ASP A 16 8.03 -4.81 14.46
C ASP A 16 7.25 -3.64 15.04
N ASN A 17 6.43 -2.97 14.23
CA ASN A 17 5.56 -1.91 14.72
C ASN A 17 4.21 -2.49 15.14
N MET A 18 4.06 -2.73 16.44
CA MET A 18 2.84 -3.35 16.98
C MET A 18 1.62 -2.45 16.90
N ASP A 19 1.80 -1.16 16.68
CA ASP A 19 0.71 -0.19 16.52
C ASP A 19 0.35 0.05 15.06
N GLY A 20 1.10 -0.52 14.14
CA GLY A 20 0.90 -0.35 12.71
C GLY A 20 0.02 -1.41 12.07
N LEU A 21 -0.12 -1.33 10.77
CA LEU A 21 -0.95 -2.25 9.98
C LEU A 21 -0.31 -3.62 9.80
N GLN A 22 1.00 -3.69 9.81
CA GLN A 22 1.77 -4.94 9.64
C GLN A 22 1.39 -5.70 8.37
N LEU A 23 1.23 -4.97 7.27
CA LEU A 23 0.86 -5.57 5.99
C LEU A 23 1.96 -6.50 5.50
N LYS A 24 1.55 -7.67 5.02
CA LYS A 24 2.44 -8.62 4.35
C LYS A 24 2.12 -8.59 2.87
N ILE A 25 3.08 -8.14 2.09
CA ILE A 25 2.90 -7.94 0.66
C ILE A 25 3.93 -8.78 -0.08
N THR A 26 3.49 -9.55 -1.06
CA THR A 26 4.35 -10.35 -1.93
C THR A 26 4.39 -9.72 -3.32
N PHE A 27 5.49 -9.90 -4.03
CA PHE A 27 5.69 -9.32 -5.34
C PHE A 27 6.00 -10.38 -6.39
N ASP A 28 5.26 -10.35 -7.50
CA ASP A 28 5.52 -11.20 -8.66
C ASP A 28 6.36 -10.41 -9.66
N GLU A 29 7.62 -10.81 -9.84
CA GLU A 29 8.54 -10.14 -10.74
C GLU A 29 8.14 -10.23 -12.21
N ASP A 30 7.49 -11.31 -12.61
CA ASP A 30 7.10 -11.50 -14.01
C ASP A 30 6.01 -10.53 -14.44
N THR A 31 5.05 -10.30 -13.57
CA THR A 31 3.92 -9.41 -13.85
C THR A 31 4.08 -8.03 -13.24
N LYS A 32 5.11 -7.83 -12.42
CA LYS A 32 5.35 -6.60 -11.65
C LYS A 32 4.13 -6.19 -10.83
N THR A 33 3.54 -7.17 -10.18
CA THR A 33 2.32 -7.03 -9.40
C THR A 33 2.56 -7.44 -7.96
N ALA A 34 2.09 -6.62 -7.04
CA ALA A 34 2.14 -6.89 -5.60
C ALA A 34 0.77 -7.38 -5.14
N TYR A 35 0.77 -8.31 -4.19
CA TYR A 35 -0.45 -8.92 -3.63
C TYR A 35 -0.36 -8.99 -2.11
N GLY A 36 -1.51 -8.94 -1.48
CA GLY A 36 -1.61 -9.18 -0.05
C GLY A 36 -3.05 -9.41 0.37
N ASP A 37 -3.21 -9.88 1.58
CA ASP A 37 -4.51 -10.04 2.23
C ASP A 37 -4.41 -9.31 3.58
N PHE A 38 -5.50 -8.68 3.98
CA PHE A 38 -5.51 -7.93 5.22
C PHE A 38 -6.91 -7.91 5.83
N THR A 39 -6.95 -8.10 7.16
CA THR A 39 -8.18 -7.92 7.94
C THR A 39 -7.93 -6.80 8.93
N CYS A 40 -8.67 -5.70 8.77
CA CYS A 40 -8.44 -4.49 9.56
C CYS A 40 -9.07 -4.62 10.95
N PRO A 41 -8.30 -4.44 12.01
CA PRO A 41 -8.86 -4.50 13.36
C PRO A 41 -9.68 -3.24 13.70
N ASP A 42 -10.52 -3.36 14.73
CA ASP A 42 -11.42 -2.30 15.19
C ASP A 42 -10.73 -0.96 15.46
N LYS A 43 -9.49 -0.99 15.92
CA LYS A 43 -8.78 0.25 16.31
C LYS A 43 -8.52 1.22 15.16
N PHE A 44 -8.72 0.77 13.93
CA PHE A 44 -8.53 1.61 12.73
C PHE A 44 -9.86 2.06 12.11
N GLN A 45 -10.91 2.11 12.91
CA GLN A 45 -12.20 2.60 12.44
C GLN A 45 -12.19 4.10 12.17
N GLY A 46 -13.01 4.48 11.18
CA GLY A 46 -13.50 5.85 11.01
C GLY A 46 -14.91 5.94 11.56
N LEU A 47 -15.92 5.97 10.68
CA LEU A 47 -17.32 5.80 11.08
C LEU A 47 -17.52 4.39 11.66
N PRO A 48 -18.53 4.17 12.52
CA PRO A 48 -18.72 2.87 13.16
C PRO A 48 -18.67 1.70 12.18
N ASP A 49 -17.87 0.69 12.54
CA ASP A 49 -17.68 -0.56 11.81
C ASP A 49 -16.98 -0.42 10.45
N THR A 50 -16.67 0.78 10.01
CA THR A 50 -15.98 0.98 8.72
C THR A 50 -14.53 1.38 8.94
N ILE A 51 -13.69 0.98 8.00
CA ILE A 51 -12.26 1.31 8.01
C ILE A 51 -12.10 2.81 7.72
N HIS A 52 -11.28 3.49 8.51
CA HIS A 52 -10.98 4.90 8.28
C HIS A 52 -10.41 5.11 6.88
N PRO A 53 -10.91 6.09 6.10
CA PRO A 53 -10.39 6.34 4.75
C PRO A 53 -8.90 6.62 4.70
N GLY A 54 -8.35 7.24 5.73
CA GLY A 54 -6.91 7.45 5.84
C GLY A 54 -6.14 6.14 5.95
N VAL A 55 -6.71 5.13 6.58
CA VAL A 55 -6.12 3.80 6.67
C VAL A 55 -6.16 3.11 5.31
N LEU A 56 -7.27 3.18 4.59
CA LEU A 56 -7.36 2.65 3.23
C LEU A 56 -6.32 3.32 2.31
N THR A 57 -6.13 4.61 2.46
CA THR A 57 -5.10 5.36 1.71
C THR A 57 -3.69 4.86 2.05
N THR A 58 -3.42 4.62 3.33
CA THR A 58 -2.14 4.07 3.77
C THR A 58 -1.90 2.69 3.17
N ILE A 59 -2.92 1.83 3.15
CA ILE A 59 -2.82 0.50 2.56
C ILE A 59 -2.44 0.60 1.07
N LEU A 60 -3.14 1.44 0.32
CA LEU A 60 -2.88 1.63 -1.11
C LEU A 60 -1.47 2.16 -1.37
N ASP A 61 -1.04 3.15 -0.59
CA ASP A 61 0.31 3.71 -0.71
C ASP A 61 1.37 2.64 -0.40
N GLU A 62 1.17 1.85 0.64
CA GLU A 62 2.12 0.83 1.05
C GLU A 62 2.28 -0.27 0.00
N ILE A 63 1.18 -0.68 -0.64
CA ILE A 63 1.23 -1.65 -1.74
C ILE A 63 2.08 -1.10 -2.87
N MET A 64 1.86 0.15 -3.25
CA MET A 64 2.58 0.79 -4.35
C MET A 64 4.06 1.04 -4.01
N MET A 65 4.34 1.40 -2.76
CA MET A 65 5.72 1.54 -2.28
C MET A 65 6.46 0.20 -2.29
N ASN A 66 5.78 -0.88 -1.96
CA ASN A 66 6.37 -2.21 -1.99
C ASN A 66 6.82 -2.59 -3.40
N ILE A 67 6.07 -2.20 -4.43
CA ILE A 67 6.48 -2.41 -5.82
C ILE A 67 7.83 -1.73 -6.09
N ASN A 68 7.96 -0.47 -5.66
CA ASN A 68 9.19 0.29 -5.87
C ASN A 68 10.38 -0.37 -5.17
N GLU A 69 10.20 -0.80 -3.93
CA GLU A 69 11.24 -1.49 -3.18
C GLU A 69 11.64 -2.81 -3.85
N ALA A 70 10.67 -3.60 -4.29
CA ALA A 70 10.92 -4.87 -4.96
C ALA A 70 11.65 -4.68 -6.29
N MET A 71 11.42 -3.56 -6.96
CA MET A 71 12.12 -3.20 -8.21
C MET A 71 13.42 -2.44 -7.97
N ASN A 72 13.84 -2.32 -6.71
CA ASN A 72 15.07 -1.62 -6.30
C ASN A 72 15.05 -0.12 -6.60
N PHE A 73 13.88 0.49 -6.57
CA PHE A 73 13.75 1.93 -6.63
C PHE A 73 13.62 2.50 -5.22
N GLU A 74 14.50 3.40 -4.87
CA GLU A 74 14.41 4.12 -3.60
C GLU A 74 13.60 5.40 -3.84
N THR A 75 12.39 5.47 -3.28
CA THR A 75 11.43 6.51 -3.62
C THR A 75 10.76 7.12 -2.40
N GLN A 76 10.17 8.28 -2.64
CA GLN A 76 9.24 8.92 -1.71
C GLN A 76 7.91 9.13 -2.43
N THR A 77 6.83 9.05 -1.70
CA THR A 77 5.50 9.35 -2.22
C THR A 77 5.42 10.82 -2.60
N GLY A 78 5.13 11.08 -3.87
CA GLY A 78 4.99 12.45 -4.39
C GLY A 78 3.54 12.89 -4.51
N GLU A 79 2.69 12.00 -5.03
CA GLU A 79 1.28 12.32 -5.24
C GLU A 79 0.44 11.05 -5.19
N LEU A 80 -0.69 11.10 -4.49
CA LEU A 80 -1.66 10.03 -4.44
C LEU A 80 -3.02 10.55 -4.92
N THR A 81 -3.66 9.78 -5.79
CA THR A 81 -5.03 10.01 -6.18
C THR A 81 -5.83 8.78 -5.78
N ILE A 82 -6.74 8.93 -4.83
CA ILE A 82 -7.48 7.83 -4.25
C ILE A 82 -8.96 8.00 -4.54
N ARG A 83 -9.61 6.91 -4.90
CA ARG A 83 -11.06 6.90 -5.08
C ARG A 83 -11.66 5.86 -4.15
N PHE A 84 -12.62 6.29 -3.32
CA PHE A 84 -13.35 5.43 -2.41
C PHE A 84 -14.68 5.08 -3.06
N LEU A 85 -14.91 3.80 -3.35
CA LEU A 85 -16.05 3.37 -4.15
C LEU A 85 -17.19 2.85 -3.31
N GLN A 86 -16.89 2.25 -2.17
CA GLN A 86 -17.89 1.77 -1.22
C GLN A 86 -17.25 1.54 0.15
N PRO A 87 -18.04 1.44 1.21
CA PRO A 87 -17.50 1.20 2.54
C PRO A 87 -16.74 -0.11 2.62
N ALA A 88 -15.60 -0.08 3.31
CA ALA A 88 -14.89 -1.29 3.71
C ALA A 88 -15.07 -1.46 5.21
N PHE A 89 -15.30 -2.69 5.66
CA PHE A 89 -15.64 -2.96 7.05
C PHE A 89 -14.47 -3.57 7.81
N VAL A 90 -14.33 -3.17 9.08
CA VAL A 90 -13.35 -3.80 9.96
C VAL A 90 -13.73 -5.27 10.16
N ASN A 91 -12.72 -6.09 10.43
CA ASN A 91 -12.86 -7.54 10.65
C ASN A 91 -13.34 -8.35 9.44
N GLU A 92 -13.42 -7.74 8.27
CA GLU A 92 -13.70 -8.45 7.01
C GLU A 92 -12.42 -8.59 6.19
N PRO A 93 -12.16 -9.77 5.62
CA PRO A 93 -10.97 -9.96 4.79
C PRO A 93 -10.98 -9.06 3.57
N LEU A 94 -9.83 -8.45 3.29
CA LEU A 94 -9.61 -7.63 2.09
C LEU A 94 -8.49 -8.24 1.28
N HIS A 95 -8.64 -8.18 -0.05
CA HIS A 95 -7.60 -8.60 -1.00
C HIS A 95 -6.95 -7.36 -1.60
N LEU A 96 -5.63 -7.31 -1.55
CA LEU A 96 -4.84 -6.17 -1.95
C LEU A 96 -4.08 -6.50 -3.22
N ARG A 97 -4.09 -5.60 -4.19
CA ARG A 97 -3.34 -5.76 -5.42
C ARG A 97 -2.80 -4.43 -5.91
N GLY A 98 -1.55 -4.42 -6.38
CA GLY A 98 -0.96 -3.25 -6.99
C GLY A 98 -0.06 -3.65 -8.13
N TRP A 99 0.19 -2.74 -9.07
CA TRP A 99 1.05 -3.02 -10.21
C TRP A 99 1.79 -1.79 -10.68
N PHE A 100 2.96 -2.05 -11.24
CA PHE A 100 3.79 -1.03 -11.87
C PHE A 100 3.13 -0.59 -13.17
N VAL A 101 3.09 0.71 -13.43
CA VAL A 101 2.58 1.26 -14.69
C VAL A 101 3.72 1.72 -15.57
N LYS A 102 4.53 2.65 -15.08
CA LYS A 102 5.64 3.20 -15.86
C LYS A 102 6.63 3.96 -15.00
N LYS A 103 7.83 4.14 -15.55
CA LYS A 103 8.84 5.03 -15.00
C LYS A 103 9.23 6.01 -16.11
N ASN A 104 9.13 7.30 -15.82
CA ASN A 104 9.58 8.36 -16.71
C ASN A 104 10.57 9.22 -15.95
N LYS A 105 11.86 9.09 -16.27
CA LYS A 105 12.95 9.75 -15.54
C LYS A 105 12.92 9.33 -14.07
N LYS A 106 12.71 10.27 -13.14
CA LYS A 106 12.67 10.00 -11.70
C LYS A 106 11.26 9.79 -11.15
N VAL A 107 10.25 9.78 -12.02
CA VAL A 107 8.86 9.63 -11.60
C VAL A 107 8.37 8.23 -11.94
N ILE A 108 7.93 7.50 -10.93
CA ILE A 108 7.38 6.16 -11.08
C ILE A 108 5.88 6.24 -10.80
N GLU A 109 5.09 5.67 -11.70
CA GLU A 109 3.65 5.58 -11.52
C GLU A 109 3.25 4.14 -11.28
N ASN A 110 2.48 3.93 -10.21
CA ASN A 110 1.89 2.64 -9.87
C ASN A 110 0.40 2.81 -9.65
N ARG A 111 -0.31 1.69 -9.68
CA ARG A 111 -1.72 1.63 -9.31
C ARG A 111 -1.95 0.54 -8.30
N ALA A 112 -3.03 0.66 -7.54
CA ALA A 112 -3.41 -0.35 -6.56
C ALA A 112 -4.92 -0.33 -6.35
N GLU A 113 -5.44 -1.44 -5.87
CA GLU A 113 -6.84 -1.58 -5.53
C GLU A 113 -7.04 -2.52 -4.36
N ILE A 114 -8.09 -2.27 -3.62
CA ILE A 114 -8.52 -3.08 -2.48
C ILE A 114 -9.88 -3.68 -2.82
N GLU A 115 -9.97 -5.00 -2.72
CA GLU A 115 -11.16 -5.76 -3.05
C GLU A 115 -11.72 -6.42 -1.78
N ASN A 116 -13.04 -6.42 -1.62
CA ASN A 116 -13.68 -7.09 -0.49
C ASN A 116 -13.92 -8.58 -0.78
N GLU A 117 -14.47 -9.29 0.21
CA GLU A 117 -14.72 -10.73 0.13
C GLU A 117 -15.59 -11.16 -1.05
N ILE A 118 -16.50 -10.30 -1.46
CA ILE A 118 -17.44 -10.63 -2.55
C ILE A 118 -16.95 -10.16 -3.91
N GLY A 119 -15.68 -9.75 -3.99
CA GLY A 119 -15.06 -9.40 -5.26
C GLY A 119 -15.29 -7.98 -5.74
N LYS A 120 -15.77 -7.08 -4.87
CA LYS A 120 -15.99 -5.68 -5.24
C LYS A 120 -14.83 -4.80 -4.81
N ILE A 121 -14.45 -3.86 -5.66
CA ILE A 121 -13.40 -2.89 -5.36
C ILE A 121 -13.96 -1.84 -4.41
N VAL A 122 -13.36 -1.74 -3.23
CA VAL A 122 -13.77 -0.76 -2.21
C VAL A 122 -13.01 0.55 -2.35
N ALA A 123 -11.75 0.50 -2.80
CA ALA A 123 -10.94 1.68 -3.05
C ALA A 123 -9.89 1.38 -4.11
N ARG A 124 -9.50 2.38 -4.87
CA ARG A 124 -8.41 2.28 -5.82
C ARG A 124 -7.53 3.52 -5.77
N GLY A 125 -6.27 3.35 -6.11
CA GLY A 125 -5.31 4.43 -6.08
C GLY A 125 -4.38 4.46 -7.27
N LYS A 126 -3.89 5.66 -7.54
CA LYS A 126 -2.81 5.93 -8.47
C LYS A 126 -1.78 6.72 -7.69
N GLY A 127 -0.54 6.27 -7.71
CA GLY A 127 0.55 6.92 -6.99
C GLY A 127 1.65 7.33 -7.94
N LYS A 128 2.22 8.51 -7.70
CA LYS A 128 3.44 8.97 -8.33
C LYS A 128 4.51 9.08 -7.28
N TYR A 129 5.62 8.44 -7.54
CA TYR A 129 6.73 8.29 -6.60
C TYR A 129 7.98 8.93 -7.21
N ILE A 130 8.71 9.65 -6.39
CA ILE A 130 9.90 10.36 -6.83
C ILE A 130 11.13 9.56 -6.39
N GLU A 131 11.95 9.16 -7.36
CA GLU A 131 13.17 8.43 -7.07
C GLU A 131 14.19 9.33 -6.40
N ALA A 132 14.81 8.82 -5.33
CA ALA A 132 15.83 9.57 -4.60
C ALA A 132 17.02 9.89 -5.50
N GLU A 133 17.59 11.05 -5.29
CA GLU A 133 18.85 11.42 -5.91
C GLU A 133 20.01 10.80 -5.14
N GLU A 134 21.01 10.39 -5.87
CA GLU A 134 22.25 9.89 -5.28
C GLU A 134 23.17 11.02 -4.85
#